data_828172fa57c63a0dde4d2dd5b4161ab6
#
_entry.id   828172fa57c63a0dde4d2dd5b4161ab6
#
_cell.length_a   1.000
_cell.length_b   1.000
_cell.length_c   1.000
_cell.angle_alpha   90.00
_cell.angle_beta   90.00
_cell.angle_gamma   90.00
#
_symmetry.space_group_name_H-M   'P 1'
#
loop_
_entity.id
_entity.type
_entity.pdbx_description
1 polymer ?
#
loop_
_entity_poly.entity_id
_entity_poly.type
_entity_poly.pdbx_seq_one_letter_code
_entity_poly.pdbx_strand_id
1 'polypeptide(L)'
;LDYCTEQGFSYYRKMSHEGYLRHLLVRKAVKTGEILVDLVTTTQIVEGEEEVLLAGWKEALCAAAYRGTLTGVLHTRNDSVADTVTNEGTDVLFGQDYFYEELLGLRFQITPFSFFQTNSLGAEVLYETAREFIGDALPSGADADVAEHGKVVFDLYSGTGTIAQMLAPVAKKVIGVEIIPEAVEAAKENARLNSLTNCEFIAGDVLKVIDEIEEKPDYIVLDPPRDGIHPKALEKIIRYGVPQMVYISCKPTSLARDLEVLQARGYEVKKVCCVDMFPATVHVETVILLSRKTLDAVININLDMSELDLTSAESKATYAEIKKYVLDKFGLKVSQLYIAQVKREFGLIERINYNVGEGKNHVPQVTPEKREAIIDALKHFQMIE
;
A
#
# COMPACT_ATOMS: atom_id res chain seq x y z
N LEU A 1 18.67 -22.21 -18.76
CA LEU A 1 19.72 -21.26 -19.14
C LEU A 1 20.59 -21.84 -20.26
N ASP A 2 21.08 -23.05 -20.09
CA ASP A 2 21.97 -23.73 -21.04
C ASP A 2 21.37 -23.77 -22.44
N TYR A 3 20.12 -24.18 -22.58
CA TYR A 3 19.38 -24.17 -23.84
C TYR A 3 19.44 -22.81 -24.55
N CYS A 4 19.12 -21.71 -23.84
CA CYS A 4 19.14 -20.36 -24.45
C CYS A 4 20.57 -19.95 -24.84
N THR A 5 21.56 -20.33 -24.04
CA THR A 5 22.97 -20.03 -24.32
C THR A 5 23.48 -20.82 -25.54
N GLU A 6 23.15 -22.10 -25.66
CA GLU A 6 23.51 -22.96 -26.80
C GLU A 6 22.87 -22.47 -28.10
N GLN A 7 21.66 -21.88 -28.03
CA GLN A 7 21.00 -21.31 -29.18
C GLN A 7 21.48 -19.89 -29.52
N GLY A 8 22.36 -19.29 -28.70
CA GLY A 8 23.00 -18.01 -28.97
C GLY A 8 22.12 -16.77 -28.78
N PHE A 9 21.01 -16.86 -27.99
CA PHE A 9 20.14 -15.74 -27.75
C PHE A 9 20.78 -14.69 -26.84
N SER A 10 20.59 -13.40 -27.21
CA SER A 10 21.17 -12.27 -26.51
C SER A 10 20.42 -11.96 -25.20
N TYR A 11 21.17 -11.63 -24.14
CA TYR A 11 20.60 -11.13 -22.89
C TYR A 11 20.32 -9.64 -22.99
N TYR A 12 19.17 -9.20 -22.48
CA TYR A 12 18.80 -7.80 -22.40
C TYR A 12 19.74 -7.02 -21.49
N ARG A 13 20.26 -5.92 -21.99
CA ARG A 13 21.15 -5.02 -21.28
C ARG A 13 20.41 -3.75 -20.87
N LYS A 14 20.24 -3.53 -19.58
CA LYS A 14 19.49 -2.38 -19.02
C LYS A 14 19.99 -1.02 -19.49
N MET A 15 21.29 -0.87 -19.74
CA MET A 15 21.89 0.42 -20.12
C MET A 15 21.73 0.75 -21.61
N SER A 16 21.77 -0.24 -22.48
CA SER A 16 21.61 -0.01 -23.93
C SER A 16 20.19 -0.30 -24.42
N HIS A 17 19.35 -0.94 -23.59
CA HIS A 17 18.02 -1.41 -23.93
C HIS A 17 18.01 -2.38 -25.12
N GLU A 18 19.09 -3.17 -25.27
CA GLU A 18 19.27 -4.14 -26.35
C GLU A 18 19.34 -5.55 -25.81
N GLY A 19 18.81 -6.50 -26.58
CA GLY A 19 18.83 -7.91 -26.29
C GLY A 19 17.44 -8.51 -26.09
N TYR A 20 17.33 -9.82 -26.24
CA TYR A 20 16.06 -10.55 -26.27
C TYR A 20 15.60 -11.05 -24.91
N LEU A 21 16.46 -11.82 -24.21
CA LEU A 21 16.11 -12.46 -22.93
C LEU A 21 16.14 -11.49 -21.77
N ARG A 22 14.99 -11.24 -21.12
CA ARG A 22 14.88 -10.29 -19.99
C ARG A 22 14.84 -10.98 -18.63
N HIS A 23 13.81 -11.78 -18.39
CA HIS A 23 13.59 -12.45 -17.11
C HIS A 23 13.13 -13.88 -17.32
N LEU A 24 13.41 -14.71 -16.33
CA LEU A 24 12.81 -16.02 -16.16
C LEU A 24 12.08 -16.02 -14.82
N LEU A 25 10.76 -16.01 -14.87
CA LEU A 25 9.94 -16.14 -13.67
C LEU A 25 9.65 -17.61 -13.43
N VAL A 26 9.98 -18.08 -12.23
CA VAL A 26 9.64 -19.42 -11.77
C VAL A 26 8.82 -19.28 -10.50
N ARG A 27 7.58 -19.68 -10.56
CA ARG A 27 6.68 -19.75 -9.42
C ARG A 27 6.49 -21.19 -9.01
N LYS A 28 6.69 -21.49 -7.73
CA LYS A 28 6.48 -22.82 -7.20
C LYS A 28 5.66 -22.74 -5.93
N ALA A 29 4.54 -23.44 -5.94
CA ALA A 29 3.73 -23.64 -4.75
C ALA A 29 4.42 -24.57 -3.75
N VAL A 30 4.33 -24.24 -2.48
CA VAL A 30 4.95 -25.03 -1.41
C VAL A 30 4.10 -26.25 -1.08
N LYS A 31 2.78 -26.09 -0.97
CA LYS A 31 1.87 -27.16 -0.56
C LYS A 31 1.36 -28.01 -1.72
N THR A 32 0.94 -27.40 -2.82
CA THR A 32 0.47 -28.15 -3.99
C THR A 32 1.62 -28.72 -4.80
N GLY A 33 2.82 -28.12 -4.72
CA GLY A 33 3.98 -28.51 -5.53
C GLY A 33 3.86 -28.12 -7.00
N GLU A 34 2.87 -27.33 -7.37
CA GLU A 34 2.68 -26.83 -8.73
C GLU A 34 3.77 -25.83 -9.12
N ILE A 35 4.21 -25.88 -10.37
CA ILE A 35 5.28 -25.03 -10.91
C ILE A 35 4.79 -24.36 -12.18
N LEU A 36 4.92 -23.04 -12.22
CA LEU A 36 4.66 -22.19 -13.36
C LEU A 36 5.95 -21.50 -13.79
N VAL A 37 6.27 -21.55 -15.08
CA VAL A 37 7.49 -20.95 -15.64
C VAL A 37 7.08 -19.97 -16.72
N ASP A 38 7.59 -18.74 -16.65
CA ASP A 38 7.33 -17.68 -17.62
C ASP A 38 8.65 -17.08 -18.12
N LEU A 39 8.90 -17.16 -19.42
CA LEU A 39 10.02 -16.52 -20.08
C LEU A 39 9.60 -15.13 -20.53
N VAL A 40 10.23 -14.11 -19.98
CA VAL A 40 9.98 -12.72 -20.35
C VAL A 40 11.06 -12.25 -21.33
N THR A 41 10.66 -11.78 -22.48
CA THR A 41 11.56 -11.31 -23.55
C THR A 41 11.18 -9.92 -24.03
N THR A 42 12.07 -9.31 -24.81
CA THR A 42 11.71 -8.20 -25.69
C THR A 42 11.21 -8.73 -27.03
N THR A 43 10.78 -7.85 -27.91
CA THR A 43 10.47 -8.16 -29.31
C THR A 43 11.70 -8.09 -30.24
N GLN A 44 12.91 -7.90 -29.68
CA GLN A 44 14.18 -7.76 -30.44
C GLN A 44 14.74 -9.12 -30.84
N ILE A 45 14.04 -9.79 -31.76
CA ILE A 45 14.42 -11.09 -32.31
C ILE A 45 14.18 -11.11 -33.83
N VAL A 46 14.90 -11.95 -34.56
CA VAL A 46 14.70 -12.11 -35.99
C VAL A 46 13.37 -12.84 -36.25
N GLU A 47 12.62 -12.36 -37.23
CA GLU A 47 11.33 -12.96 -37.61
C GLU A 47 11.49 -14.47 -37.92
N GLY A 48 10.64 -15.28 -37.31
CA GLY A 48 10.65 -16.75 -37.44
C GLY A 48 11.61 -17.51 -36.48
N GLU A 49 12.56 -16.83 -35.84
CA GLU A 49 13.46 -17.50 -34.86
C GLU A 49 12.76 -17.72 -33.50
N GLU A 50 11.83 -16.82 -33.13
CA GLU A 50 11.11 -16.89 -31.86
C GLU A 50 10.32 -18.18 -31.72
N GLU A 51 9.56 -18.58 -32.76
CA GLU A 51 8.73 -19.80 -32.71
C GLU A 51 9.56 -21.05 -32.49
N VAL A 52 10.71 -21.15 -33.18
CA VAL A 52 11.62 -22.30 -33.07
C VAL A 52 12.25 -22.34 -31.68
N LEU A 53 12.68 -21.17 -31.17
CA LEU A 53 13.22 -21.06 -29.81
C LEU A 53 12.22 -21.52 -28.77
N LEU A 54 11.02 -20.95 -28.80
CA LEU A 54 9.99 -21.18 -27.80
C LEU A 54 9.51 -22.64 -27.83
N ALA A 55 9.43 -23.27 -29.01
CA ALA A 55 9.09 -24.67 -29.13
C ALA A 55 10.14 -25.56 -28.46
N GLY A 56 11.42 -25.40 -28.78
CA GLY A 56 12.49 -26.18 -28.19
C GLY A 56 12.69 -25.90 -26.70
N TRP A 57 12.51 -24.63 -26.25
CA TRP A 57 12.57 -24.27 -24.84
C TRP A 57 11.44 -24.93 -24.04
N LYS A 58 10.21 -24.93 -24.56
CA LYS A 58 9.08 -25.66 -23.98
C LYS A 58 9.37 -27.15 -23.87
N GLU A 59 9.88 -27.79 -24.95
CA GLU A 59 10.23 -29.21 -24.95
C GLU A 59 11.28 -29.53 -23.89
N ALA A 60 12.33 -28.70 -23.79
CA ALA A 60 13.38 -28.88 -22.78
C ALA A 60 12.83 -28.77 -21.35
N LEU A 61 11.90 -27.83 -21.11
CA LEU A 61 11.23 -27.72 -19.80
C LEU A 61 10.33 -28.93 -19.53
N CYS A 62 9.50 -29.34 -20.47
CA CYS A 62 8.62 -30.51 -20.30
C CYS A 62 9.39 -31.85 -20.07
N ALA A 63 10.58 -31.95 -20.60
CA ALA A 63 11.45 -33.12 -20.40
C ALA A 63 12.27 -33.09 -19.10
N ALA A 64 12.34 -31.93 -18.41
CA ALA A 64 13.15 -31.80 -17.20
C ALA A 64 12.48 -32.47 -16.00
N ALA A 65 13.32 -32.95 -15.05
CA ALA A 65 12.83 -33.51 -13.79
C ALA A 65 12.61 -32.43 -12.75
N TYR A 66 11.43 -32.37 -12.18
CA TYR A 66 11.05 -31.42 -11.15
C TYR A 66 10.75 -32.08 -9.82
N ARG A 67 10.99 -31.34 -8.73
CA ARG A 67 10.38 -31.64 -7.42
C ARG A 67 9.03 -30.94 -7.34
N GLY A 68 8.05 -31.43 -8.09
CA GLY A 68 6.71 -30.84 -8.24
C GLY A 68 6.13 -31.13 -9.63
N THR A 69 5.01 -30.53 -9.95
CA THR A 69 4.31 -30.69 -11.22
C THR A 69 4.40 -29.40 -12.03
N LEU A 70 4.99 -29.48 -13.23
CA LEU A 70 4.96 -28.35 -14.17
C LEU A 70 3.52 -28.20 -14.69
N THR A 71 2.86 -27.11 -14.30
CA THR A 71 1.45 -26.84 -14.66
C THR A 71 1.31 -25.87 -15.82
N GLY A 72 2.32 -25.04 -16.04
CA GLY A 72 2.30 -24.09 -17.15
C GLY A 72 3.68 -23.61 -17.56
N VAL A 73 3.82 -23.34 -18.86
CA VAL A 73 4.97 -22.68 -19.46
C VAL A 73 4.44 -21.52 -20.29
N LEU A 74 4.90 -20.33 -19.99
CA LEU A 74 4.43 -19.09 -20.58
C LEU A 74 5.56 -18.36 -21.28
N HIS A 75 5.18 -17.48 -22.21
CA HIS A 75 6.05 -16.51 -22.82
C HIS A 75 5.40 -15.13 -22.74
N THR A 76 6.07 -14.20 -22.09
CA THR A 76 5.59 -12.82 -21.92
C THR A 76 6.49 -11.84 -22.64
N ARG A 77 5.90 -10.95 -23.45
CA ARG A 77 6.60 -9.84 -24.11
C ARG A 77 6.62 -8.64 -23.18
N ASN A 78 7.77 -7.99 -23.11
CA ASN A 78 7.98 -6.77 -22.32
C ASN A 78 9.08 -5.91 -22.96
N ASP A 79 8.67 -4.87 -23.66
CA ASP A 79 9.55 -3.86 -24.27
C ASP A 79 9.70 -2.60 -23.40
N SER A 80 9.08 -2.56 -22.22
CA SER A 80 9.16 -1.41 -21.32
C SER A 80 10.62 -1.10 -20.93
N VAL A 81 10.94 0.19 -20.85
CA VAL A 81 12.29 0.64 -20.40
C VAL A 81 12.50 0.36 -18.92
N ALA A 82 11.42 0.32 -18.14
CA ALA A 82 11.47 0.04 -16.71
C ALA A 82 11.95 -1.39 -16.42
N ASP A 83 12.71 -1.56 -15.34
CA ASP A 83 13.17 -2.87 -14.87
C ASP A 83 12.07 -3.64 -14.10
N THR A 84 10.85 -3.53 -14.58
CA THR A 84 9.69 -4.23 -14.03
C THR A 84 9.18 -5.23 -15.07
N VAL A 85 8.67 -6.36 -14.60
CA VAL A 85 7.98 -7.29 -15.49
C VAL A 85 6.59 -6.71 -15.78
N THR A 86 6.44 -6.17 -16.99
CA THR A 86 5.16 -5.65 -17.50
C THR A 86 4.61 -6.65 -18.51
N ASN A 87 3.33 -6.94 -18.43
CA ASN A 87 2.65 -7.80 -19.37
C ASN A 87 2.19 -6.98 -20.59
N GLU A 88 2.91 -7.07 -21.69
CA GLU A 88 2.55 -6.50 -22.98
C GLU A 88 2.00 -7.56 -23.97
N GLY A 89 1.79 -8.76 -23.46
CA GLY A 89 1.23 -9.92 -24.15
C GLY A 89 1.86 -11.21 -23.63
N THR A 90 1.02 -12.16 -23.22
CA THR A 90 1.45 -13.47 -22.70
C THR A 90 0.82 -14.58 -23.51
N ASP A 91 1.64 -15.48 -24.01
CA ASP A 91 1.23 -16.71 -24.71
C ASP A 91 1.42 -17.92 -23.80
N VAL A 92 0.44 -18.81 -23.76
CA VAL A 92 0.53 -20.10 -23.06
C VAL A 92 1.14 -21.12 -24.00
N LEU A 93 2.39 -21.51 -23.73
CA LEU A 93 3.10 -22.50 -24.53
C LEU A 93 2.75 -23.94 -24.13
N PHE A 94 2.43 -24.14 -22.84
CA PHE A 94 2.02 -25.44 -22.31
C PHE A 94 1.15 -25.25 -21.06
N GLY A 95 0.13 -26.09 -20.89
CA GLY A 95 -0.70 -26.16 -19.71
C GLY A 95 -1.60 -24.94 -19.50
N GLN A 96 -1.45 -24.26 -18.38
CA GLN A 96 -2.28 -23.14 -17.94
C GLN A 96 -1.43 -21.93 -17.54
N ASP A 97 -2.05 -20.76 -17.43
CA ASP A 97 -1.40 -19.49 -17.07
C ASP A 97 -1.47 -19.18 -15.56
N TYR A 98 -1.82 -20.16 -14.75
CA TYR A 98 -1.91 -20.03 -13.30
C TYR A 98 -1.40 -21.31 -12.62
N PHE A 99 -1.18 -21.22 -11.31
CA PHE A 99 -0.96 -22.34 -10.41
C PHE A 99 -1.75 -22.16 -9.13
N TYR A 100 -1.92 -23.24 -8.38
CA TYR A 100 -2.60 -23.17 -7.09
C TYR A 100 -1.62 -23.27 -5.93
N GLU A 101 -1.84 -22.45 -4.90
CA GLU A 101 -1.19 -22.59 -3.60
C GLU A 101 -2.26 -22.72 -2.51
N GLU A 102 -1.90 -23.34 -1.38
CA GLU A 102 -2.76 -23.48 -0.23
C GLU A 102 -2.18 -22.73 0.96
N LEU A 103 -3.00 -21.88 1.60
CA LEU A 103 -2.67 -21.20 2.85
C LEU A 103 -3.81 -21.40 3.86
N LEU A 104 -3.49 -21.90 5.06
CA LEU A 104 -4.42 -22.11 6.17
C LEU A 104 -5.70 -22.86 5.73
N GLY A 105 -5.58 -23.80 4.81
CA GLY A 105 -6.67 -24.60 4.29
C GLY A 105 -7.50 -23.98 3.17
N LEU A 106 -7.19 -22.75 2.75
CA LEU A 106 -7.79 -22.10 1.60
C LEU A 106 -6.90 -22.24 0.36
N ARG A 107 -7.51 -22.38 -0.79
CA ARG A 107 -6.83 -22.55 -2.07
C ARG A 107 -6.87 -21.27 -2.88
N PHE A 108 -5.72 -20.85 -3.41
CA PHE A 108 -5.59 -19.61 -4.19
C PHE A 108 -5.09 -19.91 -5.58
N GLN A 109 -5.79 -19.38 -6.59
CA GLN A 109 -5.33 -19.34 -7.96
C GLN A 109 -4.42 -18.13 -8.15
N ILE A 110 -3.21 -18.36 -8.60
CA ILE A 110 -2.15 -17.35 -8.70
C ILE A 110 -1.63 -17.30 -10.11
N THR A 111 -1.66 -16.13 -10.74
CA THR A 111 -1.06 -15.86 -12.05
C THR A 111 0.39 -15.35 -11.90
N PRO A 112 1.20 -15.31 -12.95
CA PRO A 112 2.55 -14.74 -12.88
C PRO A 112 2.62 -13.32 -12.36
N PHE A 113 1.60 -12.52 -12.67
CA PHE A 113 1.54 -11.08 -12.39
C PHE A 113 0.75 -10.76 -11.11
N SER A 114 0.06 -11.73 -10.51
CA SER A 114 -0.62 -11.53 -9.23
C SER A 114 0.40 -11.35 -8.11
N PHE A 115 0.19 -10.33 -7.27
CA PHE A 115 0.92 -10.28 -6.01
C PHE A 115 0.47 -11.43 -5.11
N PHE A 116 1.42 -12.18 -4.64
CA PHE A 116 1.24 -13.22 -3.64
C PHE A 116 2.53 -13.35 -2.82
N GLN A 117 2.42 -13.57 -1.52
CA GLN A 117 3.58 -13.70 -0.63
C GLN A 117 4.48 -14.86 -1.08
N THR A 118 5.75 -14.58 -1.35
CA THR A 118 6.67 -15.56 -1.90
C THR A 118 7.08 -16.65 -0.91
N ASN A 119 6.98 -16.39 0.40
CA ASN A 119 7.14 -17.38 1.46
C ASN A 119 5.76 -17.79 2.00
N SER A 120 5.17 -18.83 1.43
CA SER A 120 3.84 -19.31 1.81
C SER A 120 3.76 -19.72 3.29
N LEU A 121 4.79 -20.37 3.84
CA LEU A 121 4.81 -20.78 5.26
C LEU A 121 4.90 -19.58 6.20
N GLY A 122 5.72 -18.60 5.86
CA GLY A 122 5.77 -17.33 6.61
C GLY A 122 4.46 -16.55 6.49
N ALA A 123 3.82 -16.57 5.33
CA ALA A 123 2.53 -15.93 5.10
C ALA A 123 1.42 -16.53 5.98
N GLU A 124 1.41 -17.84 6.17
CA GLU A 124 0.47 -18.49 7.11
C GLU A 124 0.64 -17.94 8.54
N VAL A 125 1.87 -17.83 9.03
CA VAL A 125 2.15 -17.26 10.36
C VAL A 125 1.71 -15.80 10.44
N LEU A 126 1.98 -15.01 9.40
CA LEU A 126 1.59 -13.60 9.33
C LEU A 126 0.05 -13.43 9.41
N TYR A 127 -0.66 -14.18 8.58
CA TYR A 127 -2.12 -14.08 8.50
C TYR A 127 -2.82 -14.70 9.72
N GLU A 128 -2.27 -15.77 10.30
CA GLU A 128 -2.74 -16.32 11.56
C GLU A 128 -2.60 -15.34 12.71
N THR A 129 -1.45 -14.64 12.78
CA THR A 129 -1.23 -13.56 13.76
C THR A 129 -2.24 -12.42 13.60
N ALA A 130 -2.53 -12.00 12.36
CA ALA A 130 -3.54 -10.98 12.10
C ALA A 130 -4.95 -11.45 12.50
N ARG A 131 -5.29 -12.71 12.20
CA ARG A 131 -6.55 -13.33 12.58
C ARG A 131 -6.71 -13.46 14.09
N GLU A 132 -5.67 -13.85 14.80
CA GLU A 132 -5.65 -13.89 16.27
C GLU A 132 -5.87 -12.52 16.89
N PHE A 133 -5.26 -11.47 16.34
CA PHE A 133 -5.46 -10.11 16.83
C PHE A 133 -6.91 -9.63 16.69
N ILE A 134 -7.62 -10.11 15.68
CA ILE A 134 -9.06 -9.86 15.50
C ILE A 134 -9.89 -10.80 16.39
N GLY A 135 -9.52 -12.08 16.45
CA GLY A 135 -10.25 -13.13 17.18
C GLY A 135 -10.25 -12.99 18.71
N ASP A 136 -9.16 -12.46 19.28
CA ASP A 136 -9.08 -12.19 20.75
C ASP A 136 -10.12 -11.15 21.25
N ALA A 137 -10.71 -10.43 20.31
CA ALA A 137 -11.79 -9.48 20.61
C ALA A 137 -13.20 -10.11 20.47
N LEU A 138 -13.29 -11.37 20.04
CA LEU A 138 -14.53 -12.12 20.04
C LEU A 138 -14.73 -12.83 21.40
N PRO A 139 -15.95 -12.89 21.95
CA PRO A 139 -16.22 -13.64 23.16
C PRO A 139 -15.84 -15.11 22.98
N SER A 140 -15.03 -15.66 23.88
CA SER A 140 -14.63 -17.07 23.87
C SER A 140 -15.88 -17.97 23.94
N GLY A 141 -16.17 -18.75 22.90
CA GLY A 141 -17.25 -19.73 22.88
C GLY A 141 -18.26 -19.63 21.71
N ALA A 142 -17.98 -18.87 20.67
CA ALA A 142 -18.96 -18.54 19.64
C ALA A 142 -18.73 -19.29 18.30
N ASP A 143 -18.67 -20.63 18.31
CA ASP A 143 -18.62 -21.39 17.04
C ASP A 143 -19.97 -21.46 16.28
N ALA A 144 -21.07 -21.04 16.89
CA ALA A 144 -22.41 -21.14 16.29
C ALA A 144 -23.04 -19.79 15.88
N ASP A 145 -22.42 -18.64 16.22
CA ASP A 145 -23.11 -17.35 16.18
C ASP A 145 -22.35 -16.24 15.42
N VAL A 146 -21.24 -16.59 14.74
CA VAL A 146 -20.41 -15.60 13.99
C VAL A 146 -21.22 -14.97 12.85
N ALA A 147 -22.14 -15.70 12.24
CA ALA A 147 -22.96 -15.19 11.14
C ALA A 147 -23.98 -14.12 11.61
N GLU A 148 -24.45 -14.19 12.84
CA GLU A 148 -25.47 -13.28 13.38
C GLU A 148 -24.86 -12.16 14.22
N HIS A 149 -23.87 -12.47 15.08
CA HIS A 149 -23.22 -11.53 16.02
C HIS A 149 -21.75 -11.22 15.69
N GLY A 150 -21.23 -11.79 14.60
CA GLY A 150 -19.86 -11.58 14.15
C GLY A 150 -19.58 -10.14 13.72
N LYS A 151 -18.30 -9.81 13.61
CA LYS A 151 -17.79 -8.48 13.27
C LYS A 151 -17.76 -8.23 11.77
N VAL A 152 -17.98 -6.98 11.38
CA VAL A 152 -17.72 -6.49 10.02
C VAL A 152 -16.27 -6.02 9.95
N VAL A 153 -15.51 -6.55 9.01
CA VAL A 153 -14.09 -6.24 8.82
C VAL A 153 -13.88 -5.62 7.45
N PHE A 154 -13.15 -4.52 7.39
CA PHE A 154 -12.68 -3.97 6.13
C PHE A 154 -11.20 -4.32 5.94
N ASP A 155 -10.87 -4.89 4.79
CA ASP A 155 -9.51 -5.15 4.35
C ASP A 155 -9.15 -4.08 3.29
N LEU A 156 -8.44 -3.04 3.72
CA LEU A 156 -8.05 -1.93 2.84
C LEU A 156 -6.66 -2.21 2.26
N TYR A 157 -6.54 -2.11 0.95
CA TYR A 157 -5.41 -2.59 0.14
C TYR A 157 -5.39 -4.11 0.00
N SER A 158 -6.57 -4.69 -0.29
CA SER A 158 -6.79 -6.15 -0.19
C SER A 158 -6.05 -7.00 -1.24
N GLY A 159 -5.49 -6.38 -2.30
CA GLY A 159 -4.82 -7.11 -3.37
C GLY A 159 -5.73 -8.20 -3.97
N THR A 160 -5.24 -9.42 -4.06
CA THR A 160 -6.01 -10.60 -4.51
C THR A 160 -6.92 -11.21 -3.42
N GLY A 161 -7.19 -10.46 -2.36
CA GLY A 161 -8.13 -10.82 -1.31
C GLY A 161 -7.64 -11.90 -0.35
N THR A 162 -6.35 -12.13 -0.25
CA THR A 162 -5.80 -13.21 0.60
C THR A 162 -6.12 -12.97 2.07
N ILE A 163 -5.85 -11.76 2.59
CA ILE A 163 -6.12 -11.42 4.00
C ILE A 163 -7.63 -11.47 4.27
N ALA A 164 -8.44 -10.84 3.42
CA ALA A 164 -9.89 -10.86 3.55
C ALA A 164 -10.44 -12.27 3.68
N GLN A 165 -9.97 -13.21 2.85
CA GLN A 165 -10.43 -14.61 2.88
C GLN A 165 -9.94 -15.35 4.13
N MET A 166 -8.71 -15.05 4.61
CA MET A 166 -8.20 -15.62 5.86
C MET A 166 -9.01 -15.15 7.09
N LEU A 167 -9.63 -13.98 7.02
CA LEU A 167 -10.46 -13.41 8.07
C LEU A 167 -11.92 -13.88 8.00
N ALA A 168 -12.36 -14.41 6.87
CA ALA A 168 -13.75 -14.85 6.68
C ALA A 168 -14.28 -15.82 7.78
N PRO A 169 -13.49 -16.79 8.28
CA PRO A 169 -13.97 -17.70 9.33
C PRO A 169 -14.26 -17.02 10.68
N VAL A 170 -13.68 -15.85 10.94
CA VAL A 170 -13.82 -15.11 12.22
C VAL A 170 -14.63 -13.83 12.08
N ALA A 171 -15.21 -13.57 10.90
CA ALA A 171 -15.96 -12.37 10.60
C ALA A 171 -17.39 -12.69 10.10
N LYS A 172 -18.36 -11.85 10.46
CA LYS A 172 -19.69 -11.88 9.86
C LYS A 172 -19.62 -11.52 8.36
N LYS A 173 -18.89 -10.47 8.04
CA LYS A 173 -18.67 -9.97 6.68
C LYS A 173 -17.29 -9.38 6.57
N VAL A 174 -16.59 -9.64 5.48
CA VAL A 174 -15.34 -8.98 5.13
C VAL A 174 -15.53 -8.23 3.82
N ILE A 175 -15.15 -6.95 3.81
CA ILE A 175 -15.16 -6.10 2.61
C ILE A 175 -13.74 -5.73 2.26
N GLY A 176 -13.24 -6.26 1.14
CA GLY A 176 -11.93 -5.93 0.57
C GLY A 176 -12.03 -4.74 -0.39
N VAL A 177 -11.13 -3.77 -0.26
CA VAL A 177 -11.02 -2.63 -1.17
C VAL A 177 -9.63 -2.63 -1.80
N GLU A 178 -9.60 -2.65 -3.14
CA GLU A 178 -8.37 -2.67 -3.92
C GLU A 178 -8.52 -1.77 -5.17
N ILE A 179 -7.46 -1.04 -5.50
CA ILE A 179 -7.47 -0.09 -6.62
C ILE A 179 -7.35 -0.77 -7.98
N ILE A 180 -6.76 -1.96 -8.03
CA ILE A 180 -6.48 -2.70 -9.27
C ILE A 180 -7.66 -3.63 -9.59
N PRO A 181 -8.46 -3.37 -10.65
CA PRO A 181 -9.65 -4.16 -10.96
C PRO A 181 -9.36 -5.64 -11.19
N GLU A 182 -8.23 -5.98 -11.83
CA GLU A 182 -7.82 -7.36 -12.11
C GLU A 182 -7.54 -8.13 -10.80
N ALA A 183 -6.98 -7.48 -9.80
CA ALA A 183 -6.76 -8.08 -8.49
C ALA A 183 -8.09 -8.33 -7.77
N VAL A 184 -9.07 -7.42 -7.92
CA VAL A 184 -10.42 -7.59 -7.37
C VAL A 184 -11.14 -8.77 -8.01
N GLU A 185 -11.05 -8.95 -9.33
CA GLU A 185 -11.65 -10.11 -9.99
C GLU A 185 -10.97 -11.42 -9.54
N ALA A 186 -9.65 -11.43 -9.40
CA ALA A 186 -8.92 -12.57 -8.84
C ALA A 186 -9.37 -12.87 -7.39
N ALA A 187 -9.60 -11.85 -6.58
CA ALA A 187 -10.10 -11.99 -5.21
C ALA A 187 -11.50 -12.62 -5.17
N LYS A 188 -12.40 -12.19 -6.05
CA LYS A 188 -13.76 -12.77 -6.18
C LYS A 188 -13.72 -14.24 -6.62
N GLU A 189 -12.87 -14.55 -7.59
CA GLU A 189 -12.70 -15.93 -8.07
C GLU A 189 -12.13 -16.84 -6.98
N ASN A 190 -11.11 -16.37 -6.24
CA ASN A 190 -10.55 -17.11 -5.12
C ASN A 190 -11.58 -17.31 -3.98
N ALA A 191 -12.40 -16.32 -3.67
CA ALA A 191 -13.46 -16.46 -2.68
C ALA A 191 -14.52 -17.49 -3.13
N ARG A 192 -14.87 -17.48 -4.42
CA ARG A 192 -15.77 -18.49 -5.02
C ARG A 192 -15.15 -19.89 -4.97
N LEU A 193 -13.87 -20.02 -5.29
CA LEU A 193 -13.13 -21.29 -5.21
C LEU A 193 -13.16 -21.87 -3.80
N ASN A 194 -13.07 -21.01 -2.79
CA ASN A 194 -13.10 -21.39 -1.38
C ASN A 194 -14.52 -21.44 -0.78
N SER A 195 -15.56 -21.27 -1.60
CA SER A 195 -16.97 -21.26 -1.16
C SER A 195 -17.26 -20.24 -0.04
N LEU A 196 -16.52 -19.12 -0.02
CA LEU A 196 -16.71 -18.04 0.94
C LEU A 196 -17.81 -17.10 0.46
N THR A 197 -18.92 -17.02 1.24
CA THR A 197 -20.09 -16.22 0.90
C THR A 197 -20.13 -14.88 1.64
N ASN A 198 -19.25 -14.69 2.62
CA ASN A 198 -19.18 -13.50 3.47
C ASN A 198 -18.01 -12.55 3.11
N CYS A 199 -17.36 -12.77 1.97
CA CYS A 199 -16.35 -11.86 1.41
C CYS A 199 -16.95 -11.09 0.23
N GLU A 200 -16.80 -9.77 0.26
CA GLU A 200 -17.13 -8.84 -0.83
C GLU A 200 -15.91 -8.05 -1.25
N PHE A 201 -15.73 -7.82 -2.55
CA PHE A 201 -14.56 -7.10 -3.06
C PHE A 201 -14.99 -5.95 -3.96
N ILE A 202 -14.44 -4.76 -3.70
CA ILE A 202 -14.77 -3.51 -4.37
C ILE A 202 -13.52 -2.95 -5.03
N ALA A 203 -13.62 -2.69 -6.34
CA ALA A 203 -12.54 -2.04 -7.10
C ALA A 203 -12.62 -0.53 -6.91
N GLY A 204 -11.55 0.08 -6.41
CA GLY A 204 -11.46 1.53 -6.32
C GLY A 204 -10.42 2.05 -5.33
N ASP A 205 -10.18 3.34 -5.43
CA ASP A 205 -9.30 4.05 -4.51
C ASP A 205 -9.95 4.12 -3.11
N VAL A 206 -9.25 3.64 -2.09
CA VAL A 206 -9.69 3.70 -0.68
C VAL A 206 -10.20 5.10 -0.31
N LEU A 207 -9.55 6.16 -0.81
CA LEU A 207 -9.96 7.54 -0.58
C LEU A 207 -11.38 7.88 -1.07
N LYS A 208 -11.88 7.15 -2.06
CA LYS A 208 -13.19 7.39 -2.67
C LYS A 208 -14.22 6.40 -2.15
N VAL A 209 -13.88 5.12 -2.24
CA VAL A 209 -14.80 4.00 -2.00
C VAL A 209 -15.25 3.90 -0.55
N ILE A 210 -14.37 4.23 0.41
CA ILE A 210 -14.69 4.07 1.84
C ILE A 210 -15.91 4.90 2.30
N ASP A 211 -16.23 6.00 1.62
CA ASP A 211 -17.42 6.81 1.95
C ASP A 211 -18.70 6.28 1.28
N GLU A 212 -18.57 5.42 0.28
CA GLU A 212 -19.69 4.87 -0.49
C GLU A 212 -20.19 3.55 0.12
N ILE A 213 -19.42 2.95 1.03
CA ILE A 213 -19.79 1.70 1.71
C ILE A 213 -20.77 2.04 2.84
N GLU A 214 -21.98 1.49 2.77
CA GLU A 214 -23.03 1.73 3.77
C GLU A 214 -22.73 1.06 5.11
N GLU A 215 -22.05 -0.09 5.10
CA GLU A 215 -21.68 -0.82 6.30
C GLU A 215 -20.60 -0.09 7.09
N LYS A 216 -20.70 -0.19 8.42
CA LYS A 216 -19.66 0.31 9.32
C LYS A 216 -18.82 -0.84 9.83
N PRO A 217 -17.47 -0.78 9.68
CA PRO A 217 -16.61 -1.83 10.18
C PRO A 217 -16.43 -1.74 11.71
N ASP A 218 -16.36 -2.90 12.31
CA ASP A 218 -15.85 -3.05 13.68
C ASP A 218 -14.32 -3.04 13.69
N TYR A 219 -13.71 -3.55 12.63
CA TYR A 219 -12.26 -3.60 12.40
C TYR A 219 -11.89 -3.11 11.01
N ILE A 220 -10.74 -2.48 10.92
CA ILE A 220 -10.05 -2.24 9.66
C ILE A 220 -8.70 -2.96 9.70
N VAL A 221 -8.43 -3.76 8.67
CA VAL A 221 -7.10 -4.31 8.40
C VAL A 221 -6.44 -3.47 7.32
N LEU A 222 -5.19 -3.14 7.53
CA LEU A 222 -4.37 -2.28 6.69
C LEU A 222 -3.11 -3.06 6.32
N ASP A 223 -2.90 -3.32 5.03
CA ASP A 223 -1.65 -3.85 4.48
C ASP A 223 -1.16 -2.94 3.34
N PRO A 224 -0.76 -1.70 3.64
CA PRO A 224 -0.41 -0.73 2.62
C PRO A 224 0.95 -1.05 1.98
N PRO A 225 1.24 -0.44 0.80
CA PRO A 225 2.54 -0.57 0.16
C PRO A 225 3.68 -0.03 1.06
N ARG A 226 4.93 -0.34 0.68
CA ARG A 226 6.17 -0.01 1.43
C ARG A 226 6.28 1.44 1.89
N ASP A 227 5.68 2.39 1.16
CA ASP A 227 5.70 3.80 1.53
C ASP A 227 4.71 4.16 2.64
N GLY A 228 3.95 3.18 3.14
CA GLY A 228 2.90 3.37 4.14
C GLY A 228 1.63 3.98 3.55
N ILE A 229 0.75 4.44 4.41
CA ILE A 229 -0.54 5.00 4.00
C ILE A 229 -0.36 6.45 3.55
N HIS A 230 -0.96 6.80 2.41
CA HIS A 230 -0.97 8.19 1.96
C HIS A 230 -1.64 9.09 3.02
N PRO A 231 -1.05 10.25 3.41
CA PRO A 231 -1.55 11.07 4.53
C PRO A 231 -3.04 11.42 4.46
N LYS A 232 -3.58 11.68 3.26
CA LYS A 232 -5.03 11.95 3.09
C LYS A 232 -5.88 10.71 3.35
N ALA A 233 -5.39 9.51 2.96
CA ALA A 233 -6.08 8.26 3.23
C ALA A 233 -6.07 7.94 4.73
N LEU A 234 -4.93 8.12 5.38
CA LEU A 234 -4.79 7.92 6.82
C LEU A 234 -5.74 8.83 7.62
N GLU A 235 -5.81 10.12 7.27
CA GLU A 235 -6.76 11.06 7.89
C GLU A 235 -8.22 10.61 7.70
N LYS A 236 -8.57 10.09 6.53
CA LYS A 236 -9.91 9.62 6.24
C LYS A 236 -10.26 8.35 7.03
N ILE A 237 -9.34 7.39 7.07
CA ILE A 237 -9.48 6.17 7.87
C ILE A 237 -9.66 6.53 9.37
N ILE A 238 -8.87 7.48 9.88
CA ILE A 238 -9.00 7.96 11.26
C ILE A 238 -10.37 8.60 11.52
N ARG A 239 -10.87 9.41 10.59
CA ARG A 239 -12.20 10.05 10.70
C ARG A 239 -13.34 9.04 10.68
N TYR A 240 -13.16 7.94 10.02
CA TYR A 240 -14.12 6.84 10.02
C TYR A 240 -14.39 6.33 11.44
N GLY A 241 -13.39 6.43 12.31
CA GLY A 241 -13.56 6.27 13.75
C GLY A 241 -13.73 4.82 14.19
N VAL A 242 -13.20 3.87 13.42
CA VAL A 242 -13.27 2.45 13.77
C VAL A 242 -12.66 2.18 15.15
N PRO A 243 -13.30 1.30 15.97
CA PRO A 243 -12.79 1.01 17.31
C PRO A 243 -11.41 0.37 17.33
N GLN A 244 -11.13 -0.51 16.37
CA GLN A 244 -9.89 -1.29 16.32
C GLN A 244 -9.35 -1.40 14.89
N MET A 245 -8.01 -1.44 14.78
CA MET A 245 -7.31 -1.64 13.52
C MET A 245 -6.20 -2.67 13.68
N VAL A 246 -5.99 -3.49 12.67
CA VAL A 246 -4.79 -4.31 12.51
C VAL A 246 -3.97 -3.69 11.38
N TYR A 247 -2.73 -3.31 11.66
CA TYR A 247 -1.80 -2.76 10.68
C TYR A 247 -0.69 -3.76 10.43
N ILE A 248 -0.54 -4.21 9.20
CA ILE A 248 0.54 -5.07 8.71
C ILE A 248 1.51 -4.19 7.93
N SER A 249 2.80 -4.32 8.14
CA SER A 249 3.80 -3.50 7.46
C SER A 249 5.10 -4.23 7.21
N CYS A 250 5.54 -4.22 5.96
CA CYS A 250 6.86 -4.72 5.55
C CYS A 250 8.00 -3.70 5.76
N LYS A 251 7.69 -2.48 6.23
CA LYS A 251 8.69 -1.41 6.41
C LYS A 251 8.50 -0.66 7.72
N PRO A 252 9.27 -0.97 8.76
CA PRO A 252 9.11 -0.38 10.09
C PRO A 252 9.17 1.15 10.13
N THR A 253 9.93 1.78 9.22
CA THR A 253 10.07 3.25 9.21
C THR A 253 8.82 3.97 8.72
N SER A 254 8.10 3.44 7.73
CA SER A 254 6.81 3.99 7.30
C SER A 254 5.73 3.72 8.34
N LEU A 255 5.75 2.53 8.95
CA LEU A 255 4.86 2.18 10.05
C LEU A 255 5.02 3.16 11.24
N ALA A 256 6.26 3.44 11.67
CA ALA A 256 6.51 4.37 12.77
C ALA A 256 5.93 5.77 12.50
N ARG A 257 6.08 6.29 11.28
CA ARG A 257 5.50 7.56 10.86
C ARG A 257 3.97 7.55 10.93
N ASP A 258 3.35 6.49 10.43
CA ASP A 258 1.88 6.37 10.39
C ASP A 258 1.32 6.17 11.82
N LEU A 259 2.05 5.44 12.69
CA LEU A 259 1.70 5.27 14.10
C LEU A 259 1.76 6.58 14.88
N GLU A 260 2.72 7.46 14.61
CA GLU A 260 2.79 8.79 15.23
C GLU A 260 1.48 9.56 15.01
N VAL A 261 0.97 9.55 13.77
CA VAL A 261 -0.30 10.20 13.42
C VAL A 261 -1.49 9.51 14.09
N LEU A 262 -1.56 8.17 14.05
CA LEU A 262 -2.64 7.40 14.66
C LEU A 262 -2.71 7.63 16.18
N GLN A 263 -1.56 7.61 16.87
CA GLN A 263 -1.49 7.84 18.32
C GLN A 263 -1.89 9.27 18.68
N ALA A 264 -1.45 10.27 17.90
CA ALA A 264 -1.86 11.67 18.10
C ALA A 264 -3.37 11.87 17.91
N ARG A 265 -4.04 10.97 17.18
CA ARG A 265 -5.50 11.00 16.92
C ARG A 265 -6.30 10.05 17.81
N GLY A 266 -5.70 9.55 18.90
CA GLY A 266 -6.39 8.81 19.95
C GLY A 266 -6.40 7.30 19.79
N TYR A 267 -5.58 6.73 18.90
CA TYR A 267 -5.34 5.30 18.89
C TYR A 267 -4.18 4.93 19.80
N GLU A 268 -4.20 3.76 20.38
CA GLU A 268 -3.10 3.19 21.16
C GLU A 268 -2.73 1.80 20.67
N VAL A 269 -1.45 1.49 20.73
CA VAL A 269 -0.94 0.16 20.40
C VAL A 269 -1.26 -0.80 21.54
N LYS A 270 -1.97 -1.89 21.24
CA LYS A 270 -2.34 -2.94 22.19
C LYS A 270 -1.42 -4.16 22.10
N LYS A 271 -1.10 -4.57 20.89
CA LYS A 271 -0.23 -5.72 20.60
C LYS A 271 0.70 -5.39 19.44
N VAL A 272 1.88 -5.98 19.47
CA VAL A 272 2.86 -5.95 18.38
C VAL A 272 3.44 -7.34 18.22
N CYS A 273 3.52 -7.82 16.98
CA CYS A 273 4.21 -9.04 16.63
C CYS A 273 5.08 -8.78 15.39
N CYS A 274 6.30 -9.29 15.41
CA CYS A 274 7.18 -9.29 14.24
C CYS A 274 7.24 -10.69 13.67
N VAL A 275 7.06 -10.81 12.35
CA VAL A 275 7.13 -12.07 11.61
C VAL A 275 8.30 -12.02 10.66
N ASP A 276 9.28 -12.90 10.84
CA ASP A 276 10.43 -13.02 9.95
C ASP A 276 10.04 -13.80 8.68
N MET A 277 9.53 -13.05 7.70
CA MET A 277 9.11 -13.58 6.40
C MET A 277 10.29 -14.01 5.53
N PHE A 278 11.45 -13.39 5.72
CA PHE A 278 12.62 -13.58 4.87
C PHE A 278 13.88 -13.75 5.73
N PRO A 279 14.04 -14.92 6.40
CA PRO A 279 15.20 -15.19 7.25
C PRO A 279 16.52 -14.88 6.56
N ALA A 280 17.46 -14.31 7.32
CA ALA A 280 18.76 -13.83 6.83
C ALA A 280 18.73 -12.57 5.94
N THR A 281 17.60 -11.86 5.89
CA THR A 281 17.50 -10.52 5.30
C THR A 281 17.21 -9.46 6.39
N VAL A 282 17.21 -8.19 6.00
CA VAL A 282 16.82 -7.07 6.90
C VAL A 282 15.30 -6.82 6.91
N HIS A 283 14.54 -7.62 6.18
CA HIS A 283 13.11 -7.44 6.01
C HIS A 283 12.33 -8.25 7.06
N VAL A 284 11.46 -7.55 7.78
CA VAL A 284 10.56 -8.16 8.76
C VAL A 284 9.17 -7.56 8.56
N GLU A 285 8.15 -8.41 8.64
CA GLU A 285 6.76 -7.96 8.69
C GLU A 285 6.40 -7.64 10.14
N THR A 286 5.66 -6.57 10.34
CA THR A 286 5.23 -6.15 11.66
C THR A 286 3.71 -6.04 11.68
N VAL A 287 3.07 -6.81 12.56
CA VAL A 287 1.62 -6.79 12.79
C VAL A 287 1.34 -6.03 14.07
N ILE A 288 0.48 -5.01 14.00
CA ILE A 288 0.11 -4.18 15.15
C ILE A 288 -1.40 -4.17 15.32
N LEU A 289 -1.86 -4.43 16.55
CA LEU A 289 -3.24 -4.18 16.95
C LEU A 289 -3.33 -2.79 17.59
N LEU A 290 -4.18 -1.96 17.03
CA LEU A 290 -4.50 -0.62 17.51
C LEU A 290 -5.94 -0.60 18.05
N SER A 291 -6.15 0.09 19.16
CA SER A 291 -7.48 0.36 19.70
C SER A 291 -7.66 1.86 19.89
N ARG A 292 -8.83 2.35 19.55
CA ARG A 292 -9.22 3.73 19.81
C ARG A 292 -9.44 3.91 21.31
N LYS A 293 -8.85 4.94 21.90
CA LYS A 293 -9.09 5.29 23.29
C LYS A 293 -10.55 5.64 23.47
N THR A 294 -11.26 4.91 24.31
CA THR A 294 -12.55 5.35 24.84
C THR A 294 -12.28 6.49 25.80
N LEU A 295 -12.87 7.64 25.55
CA LEU A 295 -12.91 8.69 26.55
C LEU A 295 -13.85 8.22 27.65
N ASP A 296 -13.30 7.87 28.82
CA ASP A 296 -14.07 7.42 29.99
C ASP A 296 -14.99 8.52 30.59
N ALA A 297 -14.98 9.71 30.01
CA ALA A 297 -15.89 10.79 30.34
C ALA A 297 -16.24 11.63 29.13
N VAL A 298 -17.50 11.70 28.79
CA VAL A 298 -18.06 12.78 27.96
C VAL A 298 -18.11 14.00 28.85
N ILE A 299 -17.12 14.89 28.76
CA ILE A 299 -17.22 16.22 29.34
C ILE A 299 -18.16 16.99 28.42
N ASN A 300 -19.43 17.09 28.80
CA ASN A 300 -20.35 18.01 28.18
C ASN A 300 -19.94 19.44 28.60
N ILE A 301 -19.10 20.07 27.79
CA ILE A 301 -18.83 21.49 27.93
C ILE A 301 -20.01 22.24 27.29
N ASN A 302 -20.92 22.73 28.10
CA ASN A 302 -21.84 23.73 27.66
C ASN A 302 -21.05 25.04 27.47
N LEU A 303 -20.58 25.27 26.25
CA LEU A 303 -20.02 26.56 25.86
C LEU A 303 -21.19 27.51 25.68
N ASP A 304 -21.38 28.41 26.66
CA ASP A 304 -22.23 29.58 26.47
C ASP A 304 -21.51 30.49 25.48
N MET A 305 -21.99 30.49 24.24
CA MET A 305 -21.41 31.26 23.13
C MET A 305 -21.52 32.77 23.32
N SER A 306 -22.24 33.25 24.37
CA SER A 306 -22.39 34.65 24.67
C SER A 306 -21.23 35.25 25.48
N GLU A 307 -20.38 34.40 26.11
CA GLU A 307 -19.20 34.85 26.88
C GLU A 307 -17.86 34.54 26.19
N LEU A 308 -17.88 33.98 25.00
CA LEU A 308 -16.67 33.85 24.18
C LEU A 308 -16.42 35.25 23.53
N ASP A 309 -15.64 36.05 24.22
CA ASP A 309 -14.86 37.10 23.58
C ASP A 309 -14.00 36.42 22.49
N LEU A 310 -14.45 36.55 21.24
CA LEU A 310 -13.71 36.11 20.05
C LEU A 310 -12.50 37.02 19.83
N THR A 311 -11.73 37.28 20.88
CA THR A 311 -10.41 37.87 20.80
C THR A 311 -9.41 36.74 20.57
N SER A 312 -8.90 36.71 19.32
CA SER A 312 -7.71 35.97 18.92
C SER A 312 -7.75 34.43 18.81
N ALA A 313 -8.83 33.82 18.36
CA ALA A 313 -8.69 32.56 17.63
C ALA A 313 -8.21 32.87 16.21
N GLU A 314 -6.94 33.17 16.11
CA GLU A 314 -6.00 32.94 15.03
C GLU A 314 -6.60 32.74 13.63
N SER A 315 -7.01 33.81 12.96
CA SER A 315 -6.98 33.81 11.49
C SER A 315 -5.52 33.97 11.03
N LYS A 316 -4.71 32.93 11.12
CA LYS A 316 -3.38 32.92 10.51
C LYS A 316 -3.56 33.06 9.01
N ALA A 317 -3.27 34.26 8.47
CA ALA A 317 -3.36 34.51 7.05
C ALA A 317 -2.54 33.47 6.29
N THR A 318 -3.14 32.95 5.23
CA THR A 318 -2.48 31.98 4.35
C THR A 318 -1.37 32.65 3.55
N TYR A 319 -0.42 31.89 3.04
CA TYR A 319 0.61 32.40 2.12
C TYR A 319 0.00 33.07 0.89
N ALA A 320 -1.15 32.64 0.43
CA ALA A 320 -1.85 33.23 -0.72
C ALA A 320 -2.36 34.63 -0.39
N GLU A 321 -2.95 34.83 0.79
CA GLU A 321 -3.46 36.12 1.25
C GLU A 321 -2.33 37.12 1.47
N ILE A 322 -1.23 36.71 2.09
CA ILE A 322 -0.03 37.55 2.25
C ILE A 322 0.54 37.98 0.89
N LYS A 323 0.67 37.06 -0.06
CA LYS A 323 1.14 37.36 -1.43
C LYS A 323 0.24 38.37 -2.13
N LYS A 324 -1.07 38.16 -2.01
CA LYS A 324 -2.09 39.02 -2.63
C LYS A 324 -2.00 40.41 -2.02
N TYR A 325 -1.98 40.52 -0.72
CA TYR A 325 -1.88 41.81 -0.02
C TYR A 325 -0.61 42.60 -0.42
N VAL A 326 0.56 41.93 -0.44
CA VAL A 326 1.83 42.56 -0.82
C VAL A 326 1.81 43.00 -2.29
N LEU A 327 1.20 42.19 -3.17
CA LEU A 327 1.05 42.57 -4.58
C LEU A 327 0.12 43.76 -4.75
N ASP A 328 -1.05 43.76 -4.09
CA ASP A 328 -2.08 44.78 -4.24
C ASP A 328 -1.63 46.15 -3.63
N LYS A 329 -0.93 46.12 -2.49
CA LYS A 329 -0.54 47.34 -1.77
C LYS A 329 0.80 47.92 -2.23
N PHE A 330 1.78 47.04 -2.55
CA PHE A 330 3.16 47.45 -2.85
C PHE A 330 3.59 47.14 -4.30
N GLY A 331 2.76 46.45 -5.09
CA GLY A 331 3.14 46.01 -6.45
C GLY A 331 4.22 44.95 -6.50
N LEU A 332 4.60 44.38 -5.35
CA LEU A 332 5.74 43.45 -5.24
C LEU A 332 5.30 42.00 -5.28
N LYS A 333 5.96 41.18 -6.10
CA LYS A 333 5.78 39.71 -6.09
C LYS A 333 6.73 39.07 -5.08
N VAL A 334 6.17 38.39 -4.08
CA VAL A 334 6.92 37.65 -3.05
C VAL A 334 6.70 36.13 -3.16
N SER A 335 7.78 35.36 -2.90
CA SER A 335 7.72 33.90 -2.87
C SER A 335 7.32 33.38 -1.49
N GLN A 336 6.88 32.12 -1.43
CA GLN A 336 6.61 31.45 -0.13
C GLN A 336 7.89 31.39 0.72
N LEU A 337 9.05 31.20 0.09
CA LEU A 337 10.36 31.15 0.76
C LEU A 337 10.64 32.47 1.51
N TYR A 338 10.39 33.62 0.87
CA TYR A 338 10.60 34.94 1.49
C TYR A 338 9.66 35.20 2.66
N ILE A 339 8.40 34.79 2.51
CA ILE A 339 7.43 34.91 3.62
C ILE A 339 7.83 34.01 4.79
N ALA A 340 8.31 32.79 4.51
CA ALA A 340 8.82 31.87 5.53
C ALA A 340 10.06 32.42 6.25
N GLN A 341 10.99 33.05 5.51
CA GLN A 341 12.17 33.70 6.12
C GLN A 341 11.76 34.78 7.11
N VAL A 342 10.84 35.68 6.71
CA VAL A 342 10.38 36.77 7.59
C VAL A 342 9.57 36.23 8.77
N LYS A 343 8.68 35.27 8.58
CA LYS A 343 7.93 34.62 9.69
C LYS A 343 8.86 34.02 10.74
N ARG A 344 9.98 33.38 10.33
CA ARG A 344 10.98 32.85 11.26
C ARG A 344 11.69 33.93 12.07
N GLU A 345 11.95 35.09 11.50
CA GLU A 345 12.54 36.21 12.22
C GLU A 345 11.68 36.67 13.39
N PHE A 346 10.36 36.52 13.29
CA PHE A 346 9.38 36.87 14.32
C PHE A 346 8.91 35.69 15.18
N GLY A 347 9.61 34.54 15.10
CA GLY A 347 9.30 33.37 15.93
C GLY A 347 7.99 32.65 15.58
N LEU A 348 7.38 32.96 14.44
CA LEU A 348 6.20 32.26 13.95
C LEU A 348 6.61 30.88 13.44
N ILE A 349 6.26 29.83 14.20
CA ILE A 349 6.69 28.44 13.94
C ILE A 349 6.03 27.95 12.64
N GLU A 350 6.85 27.62 11.65
CA GLU A 350 6.48 26.83 10.48
C GLU A 350 7.02 25.41 10.60
N ARG A 351 6.35 24.47 9.93
CA ARG A 351 6.76 23.07 9.90
C ARG A 351 8.25 22.94 9.56
N ILE A 352 8.98 22.24 10.39
CA ILE A 352 10.38 21.87 10.13
C ILE A 352 10.40 20.98 8.89
N ASN A 353 11.00 21.46 7.80
CA ASN A 353 11.26 20.64 6.61
C ASN A 353 12.46 19.72 6.91
N TYR A 354 12.22 18.44 7.07
CA TYR A 354 13.25 17.43 7.33
C TYR A 354 14.13 17.07 6.11
N ASN A 355 13.84 17.60 4.93
CA ASN A 355 14.67 17.45 3.75
C ASN A 355 15.68 18.62 3.61
N VAL A 356 16.62 18.70 4.52
CA VAL A 356 17.83 19.49 4.31
C VAL A 356 18.83 18.58 3.59
N GLY A 357 18.80 18.58 2.25
CA GLY A 357 19.87 17.97 1.46
C GLY A 357 21.19 18.65 1.81
N GLU A 358 22.22 17.87 2.08
CA GLU A 358 23.61 18.31 2.15
C GLU A 358 24.05 18.79 0.75
N GLY A 359 23.74 20.02 0.43
CA GLY A 359 24.14 20.65 -0.82
C GLY A 359 24.33 22.16 -0.60
N LYS A 360 25.49 22.68 -0.96
CA LYS A 360 25.84 24.10 -0.99
C LYS A 360 24.99 24.87 -2.02
N ASN A 361 23.69 24.92 -1.84
CA ASN A 361 22.80 25.75 -2.64
C ASN A 361 22.61 27.08 -1.90
N HIS A 362 23.05 28.16 -2.53
CA HIS A 362 22.85 29.53 -2.10
C HIS A 362 21.31 29.78 -2.00
N VAL A 363 20.76 29.73 -0.79
CA VAL A 363 19.35 30.03 -0.56
C VAL A 363 19.12 31.52 -0.78
N PRO A 364 18.28 31.95 -1.75
CA PRO A 364 18.05 33.36 -2.00
C PRO A 364 17.50 34.02 -0.74
N GLN A 365 18.10 35.14 -0.33
CA GLN A 365 17.63 35.92 0.81
C GLN A 365 16.58 36.93 0.37
N VAL A 366 15.64 37.23 1.26
CA VAL A 366 14.63 38.26 1.03
C VAL A 366 15.30 39.64 0.94
N THR A 367 14.94 40.43 -0.08
CA THR A 367 15.42 41.80 -0.20
C THR A 367 14.81 42.71 0.86
N PRO A 368 15.48 43.79 1.31
CA PRO A 368 14.97 44.70 2.33
C PRO A 368 13.58 45.23 2.01
N GLU A 369 13.33 45.64 0.78
CA GLU A 369 12.05 46.16 0.31
C GLU A 369 10.90 45.10 0.42
N LYS A 370 11.16 43.89 -0.01
CA LYS A 370 10.20 42.77 0.10
C LYS A 370 10.01 42.33 1.55
N ARG A 371 11.05 42.41 2.36
CA ARG A 371 10.97 42.12 3.79
C ARG A 371 10.03 43.08 4.51
N GLU A 372 10.16 44.38 4.28
CA GLU A 372 9.27 45.41 4.87
C GLU A 372 7.82 45.22 4.43
N ALA A 373 7.59 44.95 3.15
CA ALA A 373 6.25 44.68 2.63
C ALA A 373 5.59 43.42 3.25
N ILE A 374 6.40 42.38 3.51
CA ILE A 374 5.90 41.16 4.20
C ILE A 374 5.62 41.46 5.67
N ILE A 375 6.46 42.23 6.36
CA ILE A 375 6.24 42.65 7.74
C ILE A 375 4.94 43.45 7.85
N ASP A 376 4.70 44.41 6.96
CA ASP A 376 3.45 45.17 6.91
C ASP A 376 2.22 44.26 6.68
N ALA A 377 2.34 43.25 5.81
CA ALA A 377 1.30 42.24 5.62
C ALA A 377 1.04 41.44 6.90
N LEU A 378 2.10 40.98 7.60
CA LEU A 378 1.97 40.24 8.85
C LEU A 378 1.32 41.06 9.95
N LYS A 379 1.62 42.38 10.04
CA LYS A 379 0.94 43.33 10.94
C LYS A 379 -0.53 43.54 10.55
N HIS A 380 -0.81 43.69 9.26
CA HIS A 380 -2.18 43.84 8.77
C HIS A 380 -3.06 42.64 9.15
N PHE A 381 -2.52 41.44 9.06
CA PHE A 381 -3.21 40.22 9.46
C PHE A 381 -3.06 39.86 10.95
N GLN A 382 -2.58 40.79 11.77
CA GLN A 382 -2.41 40.67 13.22
C GLN A 382 -1.58 39.40 13.63
N MET A 383 -0.62 38.99 12.78
CA MET A 383 0.25 37.87 13.07
C MET A 383 1.49 38.26 13.87
N ILE A 384 1.85 39.53 13.86
CA ILE A 384 2.92 40.19 14.65
C ILE A 384 2.45 41.57 15.09
N GLU A 385 3.04 42.10 16.17
CA GLU A 385 2.80 43.47 16.68
C GLU A 385 3.40 44.59 15.79
#